data_2836778cffaa59c95ed0fa7de1cdfc66
#
_entry.id   2836778cffaa59c95ed0fa7de1cdfc66
#
_cell.length_a   1.000
_cell.length_b   1.000
_cell.length_c   1.000
_cell.angle_alpha   90.00
_cell.angle_beta   90.00
_cell.angle_gamma   90.00
#
_symmetry.space_group_name_H-M   'P 1'
#
loop_
_entity.id
_entity.type
_entity.pdbx_description
1 polymer ?
#
loop_
_entity_poly.entity_id
_entity_poly.type
_entity_poly.pdbx_seq_one_letter_code
_entity_poly.pdbx_strand_id
1 'polypeptide(L)'
;MRTVHHGTHIEGNELNITEASQVLKGQQIVGRDRDIQEVINYRNVISFLNYVAKGEVSKGKVTEEIFKKIHGLTEEKILPPDQCGIYRKSQVVVKNSVTGEVTFRPPPAIEVPYELEDFFSWLNSIPKDEIHPVLKAGIVHYELVRINPFIDGNGRTARSLATLVLFLENYDIKKFFSLEEYYDRDAARYYEALKSASSGNLTVWLEYFSEGLSIELTRIKEKVQRLSTDIHLKEKLGGKQVFLSERQISLMEYIQRVGYLSNQGFADLFSKISEDTILRDLHDLIKKGIIKKEGKTKAARYVLR
;
A
#
# COMPACT_ATOMS: atom_id res chain seq x y z
N MET A 1 7.48 3.11 5.85
CA MET A 1 6.86 3.61 7.08
C MET A 1 5.38 3.25 7.18
N ARG A 2 4.52 3.77 6.29
CA ARG A 2 3.07 3.46 6.27
C ARG A 2 2.80 1.95 6.26
N THR A 3 3.38 1.21 5.33
CA THR A 3 3.27 -0.25 5.24
C THR A 3 3.63 -0.96 6.55
N VAL A 4 4.69 -0.51 7.23
CA VAL A 4 5.12 -1.12 8.49
C VAL A 4 4.10 -0.86 9.60
N HIS A 5 3.68 0.39 9.77
CA HIS A 5 2.70 0.75 10.80
C HIS A 5 1.37 0.03 10.57
N HIS A 6 0.75 0.21 9.40
CA HIS A 6 -0.57 -0.38 9.12
C HIS A 6 -0.54 -1.91 9.07
N GLY A 7 0.57 -2.51 8.62
CA GLY A 7 0.72 -3.97 8.58
C GLY A 7 0.80 -4.63 9.95
N THR A 8 1.23 -3.90 10.98
CA THR A 8 1.20 -4.37 12.37
C THR A 8 -0.09 -3.94 13.09
N HIS A 9 -0.57 -2.72 12.84
CA HIS A 9 -1.76 -2.16 13.48
C HIS A 9 -3.03 -2.99 13.22
N ILE A 10 -3.23 -3.49 12.01
CA ILE A 10 -4.36 -4.37 11.66
C ILE A 10 -4.39 -5.68 12.48
N GLU A 11 -3.27 -6.10 13.06
CA GLU A 11 -3.16 -7.27 13.94
C GLU A 11 -3.24 -6.90 15.44
N GLY A 12 -3.58 -5.63 15.74
CA GLY A 12 -3.75 -5.17 17.13
C GLY A 12 -2.50 -4.56 17.77
N ASN A 13 -1.51 -4.16 16.99
CA ASN A 13 -0.39 -3.35 17.46
C ASN A 13 -0.90 -1.94 17.82
N GLU A 14 -0.58 -1.45 19.00
CA GLU A 14 -1.14 -0.19 19.54
C GLU A 14 -0.28 1.05 19.25
N LEU A 15 0.92 0.87 18.66
CA LEU A 15 1.79 2.00 18.35
C LEU A 15 1.19 2.86 17.23
N ASN A 16 1.09 4.16 17.47
CA ASN A 16 0.72 5.10 16.43
C ASN A 16 1.86 5.29 15.41
N ILE A 17 1.55 5.95 14.28
CA ILE A 17 2.51 6.11 13.17
C ILE A 17 3.76 6.90 13.57
N THR A 18 3.65 7.83 14.53
CA THR A 18 4.79 8.62 15.03
C THR A 18 5.69 7.74 15.89
N GLU A 19 5.13 6.98 16.81
CA GLU A 19 5.86 6.02 17.65
C GLU A 19 6.54 4.94 16.82
N ALA A 20 5.83 4.34 15.87
CA ALA A 20 6.43 3.41 14.91
C ALA A 20 7.60 4.05 14.15
N SER A 21 7.49 5.36 13.78
CA SER A 21 8.61 6.10 13.18
C SER A 21 9.80 6.25 14.08
N GLN A 22 9.58 6.51 15.36
CA GLN A 22 10.64 6.62 16.37
C GLN A 22 11.37 5.29 16.57
N VAL A 23 10.61 4.18 16.68
CA VAL A 23 11.18 2.82 16.75
C VAL A 23 12.10 2.54 15.55
N LEU A 24 11.62 2.85 14.33
CA LEU A 24 12.41 2.62 13.12
C LEU A 24 13.65 3.50 13.00
N LYS A 25 13.70 4.61 13.73
CA LYS A 25 14.90 5.48 13.88
C LYS A 25 15.82 5.05 15.01
N GLY A 26 15.48 3.97 15.74
CA GLY A 26 16.24 3.48 16.89
C GLY A 26 16.05 4.30 18.17
N GLN A 27 14.99 5.12 18.24
CA GLN A 27 14.64 5.88 19.43
C GLN A 27 13.92 4.98 20.43
N GLN A 28 14.17 5.18 21.70
CA GLN A 28 13.41 4.53 22.78
C GLN A 28 12.03 5.19 22.91
N ILE A 29 11.01 4.35 23.00
CA ILE A 29 9.63 4.76 23.26
C ILE A 29 9.06 3.96 24.42
N VAL A 30 7.97 4.44 25.00
CA VAL A 30 7.15 3.69 25.95
C VAL A 30 6.09 2.93 25.14
N GLY A 31 6.07 1.61 25.23
CA GLY A 31 5.13 0.74 24.52
C GLY A 31 5.32 -0.71 24.92
N ARG A 32 4.45 -1.60 24.47
CA ARG A 32 4.61 -3.05 24.70
C ARG A 32 5.83 -3.54 23.91
N ASP A 33 6.70 -4.32 24.54
CA ASP A 33 7.89 -4.88 23.87
C ASP A 33 7.54 -5.65 22.60
N ARG A 34 6.40 -6.39 22.62
CA ARG A 34 5.88 -7.08 21.46
C ARG A 34 5.60 -6.11 20.30
N ASP A 35 4.92 -5.01 20.55
CA ASP A 35 4.55 -4.03 19.52
C ASP A 35 5.78 -3.40 18.89
N ILE A 36 6.77 -3.05 19.72
CA ILE A 36 8.05 -2.51 19.25
C ILE A 36 8.75 -3.54 18.35
N GLN A 37 8.80 -4.80 18.81
CA GLN A 37 9.45 -5.86 18.06
C GLN A 37 8.73 -6.16 16.73
N GLU A 38 7.40 -6.16 16.69
CA GLU A 38 6.60 -6.34 15.47
C GLU A 38 6.91 -5.28 14.41
N VAL A 39 7.04 -4.01 14.82
CA VAL A 39 7.42 -2.92 13.90
C VAL A 39 8.82 -3.13 13.32
N ILE A 40 9.78 -3.54 14.17
CA ILE A 40 11.15 -3.86 13.72
C ILE A 40 11.13 -5.03 12.74
N ASN A 41 10.41 -6.10 13.07
CA ASN A 41 10.28 -7.31 12.26
C ASN A 41 9.66 -7.02 10.90
N TYR A 42 8.55 -6.28 10.88
CA TYR A 42 7.87 -6.00 9.62
C TYR A 42 8.73 -5.11 8.68
N ARG A 43 9.51 -4.19 9.22
CA ARG A 43 10.55 -3.49 8.44
C ARG A 43 11.57 -4.46 7.83
N ASN A 44 12.03 -5.45 8.61
CA ASN A 44 12.99 -6.44 8.13
C ASN A 44 12.36 -7.32 7.03
N VAL A 45 11.09 -7.70 7.19
CA VAL A 45 10.31 -8.38 6.14
C VAL A 45 10.29 -7.55 4.86
N ILE A 46 9.86 -6.29 4.91
CA ILE A 46 9.82 -5.43 3.71
C ILE A 46 11.19 -5.28 3.05
N SER A 47 12.26 -5.22 3.86
CA SER A 47 13.63 -5.18 3.34
C SER A 47 14.00 -6.48 2.62
N PHE A 48 13.59 -7.62 3.17
CA PHE A 48 13.79 -8.93 2.56
C PHE A 48 12.98 -9.10 1.27
N LEU A 49 11.71 -8.66 1.24
CA LEU A 49 10.90 -8.69 0.00
C LEU A 49 11.58 -7.90 -1.13
N ASN A 50 12.10 -6.70 -0.81
CA ASN A 50 12.83 -5.88 -1.78
C ASN A 50 14.14 -6.56 -2.28
N TYR A 51 14.81 -7.31 -1.42
CA TYR A 51 15.98 -8.09 -1.79
C TYR A 51 15.62 -9.24 -2.75
N VAL A 52 14.58 -10.01 -2.42
CA VAL A 52 14.10 -11.11 -3.27
C VAL A 52 13.61 -10.60 -4.63
N ALA A 53 12.88 -9.47 -4.65
CA ALA A 53 12.34 -8.89 -5.88
C ALA A 53 13.41 -8.41 -6.87
N LYS A 54 14.65 -8.17 -6.42
CA LYS A 54 15.79 -7.87 -7.31
C LYS A 54 16.29 -9.08 -8.11
N GLY A 55 15.72 -10.26 -7.87
CA GLY A 55 16.03 -11.47 -8.64
C GLY A 55 17.28 -12.23 -8.22
N GLU A 56 17.98 -11.80 -7.17
CA GLU A 56 19.26 -12.39 -6.75
C GLU A 56 19.09 -13.76 -6.06
N VAL A 57 17.91 -14.06 -5.50
CA VAL A 57 17.70 -15.23 -4.64
C VAL A 57 16.91 -16.34 -5.32
N SER A 58 15.89 -16.05 -6.13
CA SER A 58 14.92 -17.04 -6.58
C SER A 58 14.66 -17.10 -8.07
N LYS A 59 15.38 -16.31 -8.86
CA LYS A 59 15.16 -16.18 -10.32
C LYS A 59 13.67 -15.92 -10.65
N GLY A 60 13.00 -15.15 -9.81
CA GLY A 60 11.59 -14.80 -9.99
C GLY A 60 10.57 -15.83 -9.49
N LYS A 61 11.00 -16.92 -8.87
CA LYS A 61 10.09 -17.90 -8.28
C LYS A 61 9.80 -17.63 -6.81
N VAL A 62 8.60 -17.92 -6.37
CA VAL A 62 8.22 -17.91 -4.95
C VAL A 62 8.37 -19.32 -4.41
N THR A 63 9.35 -19.53 -3.52
CA THR A 63 9.63 -20.84 -2.93
C THR A 63 9.10 -20.95 -1.50
N GLU A 64 8.90 -22.17 -1.04
CA GLU A 64 8.53 -22.46 0.35
C GLU A 64 9.58 -21.92 1.34
N GLU A 65 10.87 -21.94 0.97
CA GLU A 65 11.96 -21.41 1.80
C GLU A 65 11.83 -19.89 1.98
N ILE A 66 11.48 -19.16 0.91
CA ILE A 66 11.20 -17.72 0.98
C ILE A 66 10.01 -17.46 1.90
N PHE A 67 8.95 -18.25 1.79
CA PHE A 67 7.76 -18.14 2.63
C PHE A 67 8.07 -18.39 4.11
N LYS A 68 8.78 -19.48 4.43
CA LYS A 68 9.25 -19.78 5.79
C LYS A 68 10.17 -18.67 6.34
N LYS A 69 11.02 -18.10 5.47
CA LYS A 69 11.91 -16.98 5.86
C LYS A 69 11.12 -15.71 6.17
N ILE A 70 10.07 -15.41 5.38
CA ILE A 70 9.17 -14.28 5.66
C ILE A 70 8.55 -14.45 7.05
N HIS A 71 7.97 -15.62 7.35
CA HIS A 71 7.40 -15.88 8.65
C HIS A 71 8.44 -15.82 9.78
N GLY A 72 9.63 -16.40 9.57
CA GLY A 72 10.71 -16.35 10.55
C GLY A 72 11.11 -14.91 10.90
N LEU A 73 11.16 -14.02 9.89
CA LEU A 73 11.41 -12.59 10.12
C LEU A 73 10.23 -11.89 10.79
N THR A 74 9.00 -12.28 10.46
CA THR A 74 7.77 -11.70 11.06
C THR A 74 7.73 -11.96 12.57
N GLU A 75 8.12 -13.15 13.00
CA GLU A 75 7.98 -13.63 14.38
C GLU A 75 9.30 -13.65 15.17
N GLU A 76 10.38 -13.10 14.61
CA GLU A 76 11.69 -13.03 15.30
C GLU A 76 11.56 -12.35 16.66
N LYS A 77 12.01 -13.02 17.72
CA LYS A 77 11.91 -12.58 19.15
C LYS A 77 10.47 -12.38 19.67
N ILE A 78 9.46 -12.81 18.93
CA ILE A 78 8.06 -12.83 19.36
C ILE A 78 7.69 -14.27 19.72
N LEU A 79 8.00 -15.21 18.81
CA LEU A 79 7.86 -16.65 19.07
C LEU A 79 9.21 -17.27 19.44
N PRO A 80 9.18 -18.44 20.10
CA PRO A 80 10.38 -19.26 20.28
C PRO A 80 11.06 -19.57 18.93
N PRO A 81 12.39 -19.60 18.86
CA PRO A 81 13.13 -19.79 17.60
C PRO A 81 12.76 -21.07 16.84
N ASP A 82 12.36 -22.13 17.55
CA ASP A 82 11.92 -23.40 17.00
C ASP A 82 10.50 -23.37 16.42
N GLN A 83 9.78 -22.26 16.53
CA GLN A 83 8.48 -22.02 15.91
C GLN A 83 8.56 -21.01 14.75
N CYS A 84 9.66 -20.26 14.65
CA CYS A 84 9.86 -19.27 13.59
C CYS A 84 10.11 -19.95 12.22
N GLY A 85 9.21 -19.76 11.25
CA GLY A 85 9.30 -20.42 9.94
C GLY A 85 8.92 -21.89 9.94
N ILE A 86 8.35 -22.40 11.02
CA ILE A 86 7.97 -23.80 11.18
C ILE A 86 6.44 -23.94 11.17
N TYR A 87 5.94 -24.85 10.36
CA TYR A 87 4.49 -25.11 10.28
C TYR A 87 3.95 -25.66 11.59
N ARG A 88 2.73 -25.27 11.92
CA ARG A 88 2.02 -25.73 13.11
C ARG A 88 1.82 -27.25 13.09
N LYS A 89 1.99 -27.87 14.24
CA LYS A 89 1.74 -29.29 14.49
C LYS A 89 0.44 -29.52 15.26
N SER A 90 -0.18 -28.44 15.75
CA SER A 90 -1.44 -28.45 16.49
C SER A 90 -2.54 -27.72 15.75
N GLN A 91 -3.77 -28.07 16.03
CA GLN A 91 -4.93 -27.38 15.50
C GLN A 91 -5.04 -25.99 16.12
N VAL A 92 -5.28 -24.98 15.27
CA VAL A 92 -5.55 -23.60 15.66
C VAL A 92 -6.96 -23.22 15.23
N VAL A 93 -7.49 -22.17 15.81
CA VAL A 93 -8.74 -21.53 15.40
C VAL A 93 -8.54 -20.03 15.40
N VAL A 94 -9.17 -19.34 14.46
CA VAL A 94 -9.24 -17.89 14.46
C VAL A 94 -10.46 -17.46 15.28
N LYS A 95 -10.24 -16.60 16.25
CA LYS A 95 -11.31 -16.08 17.13
C LYS A 95 -11.46 -14.57 16.91
N ASN A 96 -12.67 -14.11 17.06
CA ASN A 96 -12.92 -12.67 17.22
C ASN A 96 -12.28 -12.20 18.53
N SER A 97 -11.42 -11.19 18.47
CA SER A 97 -10.69 -10.68 19.64
C SER A 97 -11.60 -10.06 20.71
N VAL A 98 -12.81 -9.60 20.33
CA VAL A 98 -13.76 -8.95 21.24
C VAL A 98 -14.75 -9.96 21.84
N THR A 99 -15.34 -10.83 20.99
CA THR A 99 -16.40 -11.77 21.45
C THR A 99 -15.84 -13.12 21.90
N GLY A 100 -14.60 -13.46 21.52
CA GLY A 100 -14.00 -14.78 21.76
C GLY A 100 -14.58 -15.91 20.90
N GLU A 101 -15.55 -15.61 20.04
CA GLU A 101 -16.18 -16.58 19.15
C GLU A 101 -15.21 -17.07 18.07
N VAL A 102 -15.28 -18.36 17.74
CA VAL A 102 -14.51 -18.94 16.64
C VAL A 102 -15.10 -18.45 15.32
N THR A 103 -14.33 -17.65 14.59
CA THR A 103 -14.75 -17.08 13.29
C THR A 103 -14.31 -17.93 12.12
N PHE A 104 -13.22 -18.67 12.27
CA PHE A 104 -12.69 -19.53 11.21
C PHE A 104 -11.94 -20.74 11.78
N ARG A 105 -12.04 -21.88 11.10
CA ARG A 105 -11.31 -23.12 11.40
C ARG A 105 -10.46 -23.51 10.19
N PRO A 106 -9.13 -23.30 10.25
CA PRO A 106 -8.23 -23.74 9.19
C PRO A 106 -8.22 -25.26 9.03
N PRO A 107 -7.67 -25.79 7.92
CA PRO A 107 -7.47 -27.24 7.72
C PRO A 107 -6.75 -27.90 8.90
N PRO A 108 -6.92 -29.22 9.10
CA PRO A 108 -6.16 -29.97 10.10
C PRO A 108 -4.64 -29.77 9.95
N ALA A 109 -3.92 -29.74 11.08
CA ALA A 109 -2.48 -29.48 11.06
C ALA A 109 -1.70 -30.50 10.20
N ILE A 110 -2.20 -31.73 10.13
CA ILE A 110 -1.58 -32.81 9.33
C ILE A 110 -1.69 -32.53 7.82
N GLU A 111 -2.68 -31.77 7.37
CA GLU A 111 -2.92 -31.46 5.96
C GLU A 111 -2.08 -30.25 5.48
N VAL A 112 -1.62 -29.41 6.41
CA VAL A 112 -0.88 -28.16 6.08
C VAL A 112 0.30 -28.37 5.12
N PRO A 113 1.18 -29.36 5.29
CA PRO A 113 2.29 -29.57 4.37
C PRO A 113 1.82 -29.90 2.94
N TYR A 114 0.77 -30.69 2.79
CA TYR A 114 0.21 -31.10 1.49
C TYR A 114 -0.48 -29.91 0.79
N GLU A 115 -1.30 -29.17 1.53
CA GLU A 115 -1.95 -27.97 1.03
C GLU A 115 -0.93 -26.92 0.53
N LEU A 116 0.22 -26.80 1.20
CA LEU A 116 1.28 -25.88 0.77
C LEU A 116 2.10 -26.44 -0.40
N GLU A 117 2.32 -27.73 -0.49
CA GLU A 117 2.95 -28.35 -1.65
C GLU A 117 2.11 -28.10 -2.91
N ASP A 118 0.81 -28.34 -2.85
CA ASP A 118 -0.14 -28.04 -3.93
C ASP A 118 -0.16 -26.55 -4.27
N PHE A 119 -0.20 -25.70 -3.25
CA PHE A 119 -0.19 -24.23 -3.42
C PHE A 119 1.08 -23.75 -4.14
N PHE A 120 2.28 -24.15 -3.71
CA PHE A 120 3.52 -23.74 -4.36
C PHE A 120 3.70 -24.35 -5.74
N SER A 121 3.23 -25.60 -5.93
CA SER A 121 3.19 -26.23 -7.25
C SER A 121 2.32 -25.41 -8.21
N TRP A 122 1.09 -25.09 -7.81
CA TRP A 122 0.19 -24.23 -8.56
C TRP A 122 0.83 -22.87 -8.85
N LEU A 123 1.32 -22.15 -7.83
CA LEU A 123 1.86 -20.79 -7.96
C LEU A 123 3.02 -20.70 -8.96
N ASN A 124 3.88 -21.73 -9.00
CA ASN A 124 5.05 -21.77 -9.86
C ASN A 124 4.82 -22.45 -11.23
N SER A 125 3.67 -23.10 -11.44
CA SER A 125 3.29 -23.74 -12.71
C SER A 125 2.47 -22.84 -13.63
N ILE A 126 1.86 -21.76 -13.09
CA ILE A 126 1.04 -20.84 -13.87
C ILE A 126 1.91 -20.16 -14.95
N PRO A 127 1.57 -20.32 -16.24
CA PRO A 127 2.24 -19.60 -17.31
C PRO A 127 2.15 -18.08 -17.09
N LYS A 128 3.18 -17.38 -17.57
CA LYS A 128 3.15 -15.92 -17.56
C LYS A 128 1.95 -15.46 -18.39
N ASP A 129 1.23 -14.47 -17.88
CA ASP A 129 0.06 -13.85 -18.53
C ASP A 129 -1.24 -14.70 -18.54
N GLU A 130 -1.25 -15.90 -17.95
CA GLU A 130 -2.50 -16.69 -17.81
C GLU A 130 -3.45 -16.09 -16.77
N ILE A 131 -2.89 -15.66 -15.64
CA ILE A 131 -3.65 -14.97 -14.58
C ILE A 131 -3.07 -13.58 -14.39
N HIS A 132 -3.95 -12.57 -14.42
CA HIS A 132 -3.53 -11.20 -14.17
C HIS A 132 -2.81 -11.08 -12.81
N PRO A 133 -1.63 -10.42 -12.71
CA PRO A 133 -0.81 -10.36 -11.50
C PRO A 133 -1.55 -9.94 -10.24
N VAL A 134 -2.51 -9.02 -10.35
CA VAL A 134 -3.34 -8.57 -9.22
C VAL A 134 -4.21 -9.70 -8.70
N LEU A 135 -4.85 -10.45 -9.59
CA LEU A 135 -5.69 -11.59 -9.20
C LEU A 135 -4.82 -12.70 -8.60
N LYS A 136 -3.66 -12.98 -9.20
CA LYS A 136 -2.68 -13.95 -8.67
C LYS A 136 -2.27 -13.60 -7.24
N ALA A 137 -1.93 -12.34 -6.98
CA ALA A 137 -1.58 -11.88 -5.63
C ALA A 137 -2.76 -11.98 -4.65
N GLY A 138 -3.99 -11.65 -5.09
CA GLY A 138 -5.20 -11.81 -4.29
C GLY A 138 -5.49 -13.27 -3.93
N ILE A 139 -5.33 -14.19 -4.89
CA ILE A 139 -5.47 -15.65 -4.64
C ILE A 139 -4.41 -16.14 -3.64
N VAL A 140 -3.14 -15.74 -3.85
CA VAL A 140 -2.04 -16.08 -2.94
C VAL A 140 -2.33 -15.62 -1.51
N HIS A 141 -2.82 -14.39 -1.35
CA HIS A 141 -3.19 -13.86 -0.04
C HIS A 141 -4.28 -14.72 0.61
N TYR A 142 -5.38 -14.96 -0.11
CA TYR A 142 -6.52 -15.73 0.41
C TYR A 142 -6.12 -17.16 0.80
N GLU A 143 -5.43 -17.87 -0.09
CA GLU A 143 -5.04 -19.27 0.17
C GLU A 143 -4.16 -19.40 1.41
N LEU A 144 -3.21 -18.51 1.62
CA LEU A 144 -2.36 -18.54 2.80
C LEU A 144 -3.11 -18.21 4.10
N VAL A 145 -4.10 -17.31 4.03
CA VAL A 145 -5.00 -17.05 5.18
C VAL A 145 -5.90 -18.25 5.43
N ARG A 146 -6.41 -18.92 4.38
CA ARG A 146 -7.22 -20.13 4.48
C ARG A 146 -6.46 -21.30 5.10
N ILE A 147 -5.25 -21.57 4.62
CA ILE A 147 -4.41 -22.67 5.12
C ILE A 147 -3.96 -22.37 6.56
N ASN A 148 -3.64 -21.11 6.85
CA ASN A 148 -3.18 -20.64 8.16
C ASN A 148 -2.08 -21.55 8.74
N PRO A 149 -0.91 -21.61 8.07
CA PRO A 149 0.06 -22.70 8.27
C PRO A 149 0.91 -22.59 9.54
N PHE A 150 0.92 -21.47 10.21
CA PHE A 150 1.75 -21.21 11.38
C PHE A 150 0.92 -21.09 12.67
N ILE A 151 1.60 -21.04 13.81
CA ILE A 151 0.93 -20.89 15.11
C ILE A 151 0.45 -19.44 15.34
N ASP A 152 1.19 -18.45 14.81
CA ASP A 152 0.88 -17.01 14.84
C ASP A 152 1.46 -16.35 13.59
N GLY A 153 1.21 -15.03 13.34
CA GLY A 153 1.80 -14.26 12.25
C GLY A 153 1.32 -14.59 10.84
N ASN A 154 0.27 -15.41 10.70
CA ASN A 154 -0.24 -15.86 9.41
C ASN A 154 -0.72 -14.70 8.53
N GLY A 155 -1.45 -13.74 9.09
CA GLY A 155 -1.96 -12.57 8.36
C GLY A 155 -0.83 -11.72 7.81
N ARG A 156 0.16 -11.36 8.63
CA ARG A 156 1.34 -10.59 8.23
C ARG A 156 2.14 -11.30 7.14
N THR A 157 2.31 -12.61 7.29
CA THR A 157 3.04 -13.44 6.32
C THR A 157 2.30 -13.55 4.99
N ALA A 158 0.99 -13.77 5.00
CA ALA A 158 0.16 -13.84 3.80
C ALA A 158 0.16 -12.51 3.02
N ARG A 159 -0.02 -11.37 3.70
CA ARG A 159 0.07 -10.03 3.10
C ARG A 159 1.45 -9.79 2.49
N SER A 160 2.50 -10.18 3.21
CA SER A 160 3.88 -10.04 2.73
C SER A 160 4.16 -10.86 1.48
N LEU A 161 3.70 -12.12 1.40
CA LEU A 161 3.90 -12.95 0.22
C LEU A 161 3.09 -12.45 -0.98
N ALA A 162 1.86 -12.00 -0.78
CA ALA A 162 1.06 -11.35 -1.83
C ALA A 162 1.75 -10.10 -2.38
N THR A 163 2.33 -9.29 -1.49
CA THR A 163 3.14 -8.13 -1.87
C THR A 163 4.39 -8.53 -2.67
N LEU A 164 5.06 -9.61 -2.29
CA LEU A 164 6.20 -10.13 -3.06
C LEU A 164 5.78 -10.55 -4.47
N VAL A 165 4.63 -11.24 -4.62
CA VAL A 165 4.10 -11.61 -5.94
C VAL A 165 3.90 -10.36 -6.81
N LEU A 166 3.30 -9.29 -6.27
CA LEU A 166 3.17 -8.03 -6.98
C LEU A 166 4.52 -7.43 -7.38
N PHE A 167 5.51 -7.47 -6.50
CA PHE A 167 6.86 -6.96 -6.79
C PHE A 167 7.55 -7.73 -7.92
N LEU A 168 7.44 -9.05 -7.94
CA LEU A 168 8.00 -9.89 -8.99
C LEU A 168 7.33 -9.66 -10.36
N GLU A 169 6.09 -9.20 -10.36
CA GLU A 169 5.33 -8.82 -11.56
C GLU A 169 5.43 -7.31 -11.91
N ASN A 170 6.47 -6.64 -11.38
CA ASN A 170 6.77 -5.22 -11.63
C ASN A 170 5.74 -4.21 -11.10
N TYR A 171 4.89 -4.60 -10.15
CA TYR A 171 4.06 -3.67 -9.38
C TYR A 171 4.84 -3.02 -8.22
N ASP A 172 6.18 -2.99 -8.31
CA ASP A 172 7.05 -2.30 -7.34
C ASP A 172 7.00 -0.78 -7.58
N ILE A 173 6.05 -0.13 -6.96
CA ILE A 173 5.99 1.34 -6.89
C ILE A 173 6.73 1.79 -5.64
N LYS A 174 8.01 1.47 -5.61
CA LYS A 174 9.07 1.79 -4.63
C LYS A 174 8.63 2.76 -3.52
N LYS A 175 8.43 2.26 -2.29
CA LYS A 175 8.22 3.03 -1.04
C LYS A 175 6.90 3.80 -0.90
N PHE A 176 6.07 3.87 -1.92
CA PHE A 176 4.81 4.61 -1.85
C PHE A 176 3.58 3.71 -1.70
N PHE A 177 3.73 2.44 -2.03
CA PHE A 177 2.67 1.44 -2.03
C PHE A 177 2.44 0.86 -0.62
N SER A 178 1.20 0.79 -0.17
CA SER A 178 0.81 0.17 1.09
C SER A 178 -0.64 -0.31 1.04
N LEU A 179 -0.84 -1.55 0.60
CA LEU A 179 -2.14 -2.21 0.71
C LEU A 179 -2.57 -2.39 2.16
N GLU A 180 -1.62 -2.52 3.07
CA GLU A 180 -1.89 -2.64 4.50
C GLU A 180 -2.67 -1.44 5.03
N GLU A 181 -2.39 -0.22 4.53
CA GLU A 181 -3.16 0.97 4.92
C GLU A 181 -4.61 0.91 4.44
N TYR A 182 -4.85 0.33 3.26
CA TYR A 182 -6.21 0.14 2.76
C TYR A 182 -6.98 -0.85 3.63
N TYR A 183 -6.37 -1.95 4.01
CA TYR A 183 -6.99 -2.96 4.88
C TYR A 183 -7.24 -2.43 6.29
N ASP A 184 -6.27 -1.72 6.86
CA ASP A 184 -6.31 -1.21 8.22
C ASP A 184 -7.34 -0.09 8.42
N ARG A 185 -7.64 0.69 7.39
CA ARG A 185 -8.69 1.73 7.44
C ARG A 185 -10.07 1.20 7.72
N ASP A 186 -10.36 0.00 7.25
CA ASP A 186 -11.61 -0.71 7.48
C ASP A 186 -11.34 -2.20 7.63
N ALA A 187 -10.77 -2.56 8.78
CA ALA A 187 -10.42 -3.94 9.09
C ALA A 187 -11.64 -4.86 9.09
N ALA A 188 -12.83 -4.34 9.46
CA ALA A 188 -14.06 -5.12 9.43
C ALA A 188 -14.40 -5.56 8.00
N ARG A 189 -14.36 -4.63 7.04
CA ARG A 189 -14.61 -4.91 5.62
C ARG A 189 -13.55 -5.87 5.04
N TYR A 190 -12.30 -5.73 5.45
CA TYR A 190 -11.23 -6.65 5.04
C TYR A 190 -11.50 -8.09 5.49
N TYR A 191 -11.83 -8.30 6.76
CA TYR A 191 -12.14 -9.63 7.27
C TYR A 191 -13.46 -10.19 6.72
N GLU A 192 -14.45 -9.35 6.45
CA GLU A 192 -15.71 -9.75 5.80
C GLU A 192 -15.46 -10.23 4.36
N ALA A 193 -14.65 -9.51 3.59
CA ALA A 193 -14.26 -9.90 2.24
C ALA A 193 -13.51 -11.24 2.21
N LEU A 194 -12.59 -11.48 3.15
CA LEU A 194 -11.94 -12.79 3.31
C LEU A 194 -12.92 -13.89 3.67
N LYS A 195 -13.84 -13.60 4.60
CA LYS A 195 -14.87 -14.57 5.03
C LYS A 195 -15.81 -14.95 3.89
N SER A 196 -16.18 -14.01 3.01
CA SER A 196 -17.07 -14.27 1.88
C SER A 196 -16.50 -15.33 0.92
N ALA A 197 -15.18 -15.42 0.81
CA ALA A 197 -14.49 -16.38 -0.05
C ALA A 197 -14.48 -17.82 0.52
N SER A 198 -14.84 -18.03 1.79
CA SER A 198 -14.84 -19.34 2.43
C SER A 198 -15.86 -20.34 1.84
N SER A 199 -16.81 -19.86 1.04
CA SER A 199 -17.76 -20.67 0.27
C SER A 199 -17.17 -21.26 -1.02
N GLY A 200 -15.91 -20.96 -1.35
CA GLY A 200 -15.24 -21.35 -2.59
C GLY A 200 -15.38 -20.36 -3.74
N ASN A 201 -16.14 -19.25 -3.56
CA ASN A 201 -16.24 -18.20 -4.55
C ASN A 201 -15.38 -17.00 -4.15
N LEU A 202 -14.26 -16.80 -4.85
CA LEU A 202 -13.30 -15.73 -4.58
C LEU A 202 -13.70 -14.36 -5.12
N THR A 203 -14.81 -14.22 -5.85
CA THR A 203 -15.13 -12.99 -6.59
C THR A 203 -15.15 -11.76 -5.68
N VAL A 204 -15.89 -11.80 -4.57
CA VAL A 204 -16.02 -10.66 -3.64
C VAL A 204 -14.65 -10.28 -3.04
N TRP A 205 -13.85 -11.27 -2.68
CA TRP A 205 -12.50 -11.03 -2.19
C TRP A 205 -11.59 -10.41 -3.24
N LEU A 206 -11.59 -10.93 -4.46
CA LEU A 206 -10.74 -10.43 -5.55
C LEU A 206 -11.17 -9.03 -6.02
N GLU A 207 -12.46 -8.73 -6.00
CA GLU A 207 -12.97 -7.37 -6.23
C GLU A 207 -12.45 -6.41 -5.16
N TYR A 208 -12.58 -6.76 -3.88
CA TYR A 208 -12.07 -5.96 -2.76
C TYR A 208 -10.55 -5.74 -2.85
N PHE A 209 -9.78 -6.80 -3.13
CA PHE A 209 -8.34 -6.72 -3.28
C PHE A 209 -7.93 -5.82 -4.45
N SER A 210 -8.60 -5.96 -5.59
CA SER A 210 -8.33 -5.17 -6.79
C SER A 210 -8.72 -3.69 -6.61
N GLU A 211 -9.84 -3.41 -5.93
CA GLU A 211 -10.26 -2.06 -5.55
C GLU A 211 -9.18 -1.39 -4.68
N GLY A 212 -8.70 -2.08 -3.65
CA GLY A 212 -7.65 -1.57 -2.76
C GLY A 212 -6.37 -1.22 -3.51
N LEU A 213 -5.94 -2.09 -4.42
CA LEU A 213 -4.78 -1.84 -5.25
C LEU A 213 -5.00 -0.63 -6.17
N SER A 214 -6.16 -0.52 -6.81
CA SER A 214 -6.50 0.60 -7.70
C SER A 214 -6.48 1.94 -6.96
N ILE A 215 -7.04 1.98 -5.75
CA ILE A 215 -7.03 3.17 -4.88
C ILE A 215 -5.60 3.59 -4.54
N GLU A 216 -4.77 2.64 -4.09
CA GLU A 216 -3.39 2.95 -3.72
C GLU A 216 -2.55 3.38 -4.94
N LEU A 217 -2.72 2.77 -6.10
CA LEU A 217 -2.06 3.18 -7.34
C LEU A 217 -2.47 4.58 -7.77
N THR A 218 -3.75 4.92 -7.66
CA THR A 218 -4.27 6.26 -7.97
C THR A 218 -3.65 7.31 -7.04
N ARG A 219 -3.60 7.05 -5.73
CA ARG A 219 -2.92 7.95 -4.75
C ARG A 219 -1.45 8.18 -5.08
N ILE A 220 -0.75 7.14 -5.50
CA ILE A 220 0.66 7.26 -5.89
C ILE A 220 0.80 8.11 -7.14
N LYS A 221 -0.03 7.86 -8.17
CA LYS A 221 -0.06 8.64 -9.40
C LYS A 221 -0.24 10.13 -9.10
N GLU A 222 -1.23 10.48 -8.29
CA GLU A 222 -1.50 11.86 -7.87
C GLU A 222 -0.30 12.47 -7.13
N LYS A 223 0.29 11.71 -6.19
CA LYS A 223 1.47 12.18 -5.45
C LYS A 223 2.68 12.42 -6.35
N VAL A 224 2.93 11.54 -7.30
CA VAL A 224 4.02 11.69 -8.27
C VAL A 224 3.77 12.89 -9.18
N GLN A 225 2.53 13.09 -9.63
CA GLN A 225 2.16 14.26 -10.44
C GLN A 225 2.39 15.57 -9.67
N ARG A 226 1.95 15.67 -8.41
CA ARG A 226 2.21 16.84 -7.55
C ARG A 226 3.70 17.11 -7.38
N LEU A 227 4.49 16.09 -7.06
CA LEU A 227 5.94 16.24 -6.91
C LEU A 227 6.63 16.66 -8.21
N SER A 228 6.19 16.16 -9.37
CA SER A 228 6.70 16.56 -10.67
C SER A 228 6.38 18.03 -10.96
N THR A 229 5.16 18.46 -10.64
CA THR A 229 4.75 19.87 -10.76
C THR A 229 5.61 20.78 -9.89
N ASP A 230 5.84 20.39 -8.63
CA ASP A 230 6.67 21.15 -7.69
C ASP A 230 8.14 21.27 -8.16
N ILE A 231 8.69 20.22 -8.75
CA ILE A 231 10.06 20.23 -9.29
C ILE A 231 10.16 21.16 -10.49
N HIS A 232 9.26 21.05 -11.46
CA HIS A 232 9.25 21.92 -12.65
C HIS A 232 9.05 23.40 -12.30
N LEU A 233 8.21 23.67 -11.30
CA LEU A 233 8.02 25.02 -10.75
C LEU A 233 9.31 25.55 -10.12
N LYS A 234 9.96 24.73 -9.32
CA LYS A 234 11.20 25.10 -8.64
C LYS A 234 12.34 25.37 -9.63
N GLU A 235 12.44 24.60 -10.70
CA GLU A 235 13.41 24.81 -11.78
C GLU A 235 13.13 26.09 -12.55
N LYS A 236 11.87 26.35 -12.95
CA LYS A 236 11.45 27.58 -13.66
C LYS A 236 11.64 28.85 -12.83
N LEU A 237 11.54 28.77 -11.51
CA LEU A 237 11.74 29.88 -10.58
C LEU A 237 13.20 30.12 -10.18
N GLY A 238 14.15 29.43 -10.84
CA GLY A 238 15.58 29.58 -10.55
C GLY A 238 15.95 29.21 -9.12
N GLY A 239 15.24 28.22 -8.53
CA GLY A 239 15.48 27.71 -7.18
C GLY A 239 14.90 28.57 -6.05
N LYS A 240 14.20 29.67 -6.33
CA LYS A 240 13.55 30.49 -5.31
C LYS A 240 12.35 29.76 -4.70
N GLN A 241 12.29 29.75 -3.39
CA GLN A 241 11.15 29.21 -2.67
C GLN A 241 9.98 30.18 -2.75
N VAL A 242 8.86 29.77 -3.35
CA VAL A 242 7.65 30.57 -3.49
C VAL A 242 6.50 29.86 -2.79
N PHE A 243 5.84 30.54 -1.87
CA PHE A 243 4.65 30.02 -1.20
C PHE A 243 3.42 30.18 -2.10
N LEU A 244 2.72 29.09 -2.35
CA LEU A 244 1.46 29.05 -3.09
C LEU A 244 0.34 28.58 -2.17
N SER A 245 -0.84 29.18 -2.32
CA SER A 245 -2.05 28.69 -1.67
C SER A 245 -2.55 27.42 -2.37
N GLU A 246 -3.38 26.61 -1.69
CA GLU A 246 -4.00 25.42 -2.29
C GLU A 246 -4.78 25.74 -3.56
N ARG A 247 -5.46 26.91 -3.61
CA ARG A 247 -6.14 27.38 -4.83
C ARG A 247 -5.16 27.69 -5.96
N GLN A 248 -4.04 28.33 -5.66
CA GLN A 248 -3.02 28.62 -6.66
C GLN A 248 -2.40 27.33 -7.21
N ILE A 249 -2.22 26.32 -6.37
CA ILE A 249 -1.79 24.99 -6.79
C ILE A 249 -2.82 24.37 -7.74
N SER A 250 -4.12 24.40 -7.40
CA SER A 250 -5.18 23.88 -8.25
C SER A 250 -5.30 24.60 -9.60
N LEU A 251 -5.12 25.93 -9.62
CA LEU A 251 -5.06 26.72 -10.86
C LEU A 251 -3.90 26.30 -11.75
N MET A 252 -2.75 26.03 -11.16
CA MET A 252 -1.57 25.63 -11.89
C MET A 252 -1.69 24.19 -12.43
N GLU A 253 -2.21 23.27 -11.65
CA GLU A 253 -2.49 21.89 -12.07
C GLU A 253 -3.45 21.87 -13.27
N TYR A 254 -4.48 22.71 -13.25
CA TYR A 254 -5.39 22.86 -14.38
C TYR A 254 -4.70 23.40 -15.63
N ILE A 255 -3.93 24.50 -15.51
CA ILE A 255 -3.20 25.09 -16.63
C ILE A 255 -2.20 24.08 -17.20
N GLN A 256 -1.56 23.28 -16.36
CA GLN A 256 -0.62 22.26 -16.80
C GLN A 256 -1.30 21.12 -17.56
N ARG A 257 -2.49 20.72 -17.13
CA ARG A 257 -3.26 19.63 -17.74
C ARG A 257 -3.92 20.06 -19.07
N VAL A 258 -4.48 21.25 -19.11
CA VAL A 258 -5.28 21.77 -20.23
C VAL A 258 -4.47 22.64 -21.19
N GLY A 259 -3.28 23.09 -20.77
CA GLY A 259 -2.40 23.99 -21.51
C GLY A 259 -2.67 25.47 -21.23
N TYR A 260 -3.88 25.86 -20.87
CA TYR A 260 -4.27 27.23 -20.54
C TYR A 260 -5.50 27.27 -19.64
N LEU A 261 -5.72 28.40 -18.99
CA LEU A 261 -6.95 28.72 -18.27
C LEU A 261 -7.57 29.99 -18.89
N SER A 262 -8.85 29.92 -19.24
CA SER A 262 -9.65 31.09 -19.68
C SER A 262 -10.68 31.47 -18.61
N ASN A 263 -11.28 32.63 -18.73
CA ASN A 263 -12.33 33.09 -17.80
C ASN A 263 -13.53 32.10 -17.77
N GLN A 264 -13.82 31.41 -18.86
CA GLN A 264 -14.87 30.40 -18.90
C GLN A 264 -14.52 29.15 -18.06
N GLY A 265 -13.25 28.81 -17.94
CA GLY A 265 -12.79 27.68 -17.14
C GLY A 265 -12.79 27.95 -15.62
N PHE A 266 -13.10 29.15 -15.17
CA PHE A 266 -13.16 29.48 -13.74
C PHE A 266 -14.29 28.74 -13.02
N ALA A 267 -15.47 28.65 -13.68
CA ALA A 267 -16.64 27.98 -13.15
C ALA A 267 -16.43 26.47 -13.01
N ASP A 268 -15.67 25.86 -13.91
CA ASP A 268 -15.36 24.42 -13.91
C ASP A 268 -14.45 24.03 -12.74
N LEU A 269 -13.56 24.95 -12.35
CA LEU A 269 -12.60 24.71 -11.27
C LEU A 269 -13.14 25.03 -9.88
N PHE A 270 -13.94 26.10 -9.78
CA PHE A 270 -14.32 26.65 -8.48
C PHE A 270 -15.76 27.18 -8.47
N SER A 271 -16.73 26.28 -8.45
CA SER A 271 -18.17 26.62 -8.45
C SER A 271 -18.66 27.48 -7.26
N LYS A 272 -17.87 27.57 -6.19
CA LYS A 272 -18.21 28.29 -4.94
C LYS A 272 -17.31 29.50 -4.67
N ILE A 273 -16.44 29.90 -5.60
CA ILE A 273 -15.46 30.99 -5.41
C ILE A 273 -15.74 32.12 -6.42
N SER A 274 -15.70 33.36 -5.97
CA SER A 274 -15.93 34.51 -6.85
C SER A 274 -14.80 34.64 -7.88
N GLU A 275 -15.16 35.11 -9.10
CA GLU A 275 -14.19 35.42 -10.18
C GLU A 275 -13.09 36.37 -9.73
N ASP A 276 -13.44 37.37 -8.90
CA ASP A 276 -12.47 38.37 -8.37
C ASP A 276 -11.39 37.69 -7.49
N THR A 277 -11.76 36.66 -6.77
CA THR A 277 -10.81 35.91 -5.95
C THR A 277 -9.86 35.10 -6.82
N ILE A 278 -10.37 34.46 -7.88
CA ILE A 278 -9.57 33.69 -8.85
C ILE A 278 -8.62 34.65 -9.59
N LEU A 279 -9.12 35.78 -10.04
CA LEU A 279 -8.31 36.80 -10.70
C LEU A 279 -7.19 37.34 -9.81
N ARG A 280 -7.44 37.55 -8.50
CA ARG A 280 -6.38 37.90 -7.54
C ARG A 280 -5.30 36.83 -7.44
N ASP A 281 -5.68 35.58 -7.35
CA ASP A 281 -4.73 34.47 -7.30
C ASP A 281 -3.90 34.38 -8.60
N LEU A 282 -4.52 34.57 -9.78
CA LEU A 282 -3.84 34.63 -11.07
C LEU A 282 -2.88 35.81 -11.18
N HIS A 283 -3.28 37.02 -10.70
CA HIS A 283 -2.40 38.14 -10.65
C HIS A 283 -1.17 37.94 -9.75
N ASP A 284 -1.36 37.30 -8.61
CA ASP A 284 -0.25 36.95 -7.72
C ASP A 284 0.70 35.92 -8.38
N LEU A 285 0.16 34.92 -9.08
CA LEU A 285 0.95 33.95 -9.86
C LEU A 285 1.74 34.62 -11.01
N ILE A 286 1.15 35.65 -11.67
CA ILE A 286 1.86 36.46 -12.68
C ILE A 286 2.99 37.25 -12.02
N LYS A 287 2.73 37.90 -10.88
CA LYS A 287 3.72 38.66 -10.12
C LYS A 287 4.88 37.78 -9.64
N LYS A 288 4.58 36.57 -9.29
CA LYS A 288 5.56 35.53 -8.93
C LYS A 288 6.33 34.96 -10.15
N GLY A 289 5.95 35.38 -11.38
CA GLY A 289 6.62 34.94 -12.62
C GLY A 289 6.31 33.49 -13.05
N ILE A 290 5.27 32.88 -12.50
CA ILE A 290 4.91 31.49 -12.70
C ILE A 290 4.05 31.29 -13.96
N ILE A 291 3.10 32.20 -14.16
CA ILE A 291 2.22 32.21 -15.32
C ILE A 291 2.34 33.54 -16.06
N LYS A 292 1.90 33.58 -17.31
CA LYS A 292 1.73 34.78 -18.10
C LYS A 292 0.30 34.86 -18.64
N LYS A 293 -0.17 36.08 -18.85
CA LYS A 293 -1.45 36.33 -19.50
C LYS A 293 -1.20 36.58 -21.00
N GLU A 294 -1.88 35.83 -21.84
CA GLU A 294 -1.88 36.00 -23.30
C GLU A 294 -3.27 36.45 -23.76
N GLY A 295 -3.31 37.45 -24.65
CA GLY A 295 -4.55 38.04 -25.14
C GLY A 295 -5.12 39.15 -24.28
N LYS A 296 -6.12 39.84 -24.83
CA LYS A 296 -6.82 40.98 -24.20
C LYS A 296 -8.30 40.66 -24.00
N THR A 297 -8.91 41.23 -22.96
CA THR A 297 -10.34 41.12 -22.65
C THR A 297 -10.87 39.67 -22.49
N LYS A 298 -12.03 39.34 -23.04
CA LYS A 298 -12.70 38.03 -22.89
C LYS A 298 -11.93 36.84 -23.51
N ALA A 299 -11.00 37.13 -24.43
CA ALA A 299 -10.13 36.11 -25.04
C ALA A 299 -8.81 35.89 -24.28
N ALA A 300 -8.66 36.45 -23.10
CA ALA A 300 -7.47 36.30 -22.29
C ALA A 300 -7.29 34.85 -21.84
N ARG A 301 -6.07 34.33 -21.97
CA ARG A 301 -5.65 32.97 -21.52
C ARG A 301 -4.49 33.15 -20.56
N TYR A 302 -4.49 32.32 -19.53
CA TYR A 302 -3.39 32.23 -18.58
C TYR A 302 -2.65 30.93 -18.87
N VAL A 303 -1.35 31.03 -19.14
CA VAL A 303 -0.49 29.88 -19.50
C VAL A 303 0.74 29.86 -18.60
N LEU A 304 1.36 28.72 -18.44
CA LEU A 304 2.65 28.62 -17.74
C LEU A 304 3.72 29.39 -18.52
N ARG A 305 4.60 30.06 -17.78
CA ARG A 305 5.68 30.86 -18.36
C ARG A 305 6.86 30.02 -18.84
#